data_c501b5a3e02d462aab247eb8bd8d7527
#
_entry.id   c501b5a3e02d462aab247eb8bd8d7527
#
_cell.length_a   1.000
_cell.length_b   1.000
_cell.length_c   1.000
_cell.angle_alpha   90.00
_cell.angle_beta   90.00
_cell.angle_gamma   90.00
#
_symmetry.space_group_name_H-M   'P 1'
#
loop_
_entity.id
_entity.type
_entity.pdbx_description
1 polymer ?
#
loop_
_entity_poly.entity_id
_entity_poly.type
_entity_poly.pdbx_seq_one_letter_code
_entity_poly.pdbx_strand_id
1 'polypeptide(L)'
;MLGIVIPAHNEEACLPGCLAALYVAASHPALRGETVLIHVVLDHCEDGSEDVLKRWQQRRQSACVALSWSQIDKRKVGAARASGANRLLARDVRWLAFTDADTQVSPEWLVQQLALEVDVVCGSVAVDDWSPHAGQAAMLRTHFSQTYNDRDGHRHIHGANLGVAADAYRKAGGFQSVPCHEDVYLVAALERIGARFAWSAAPRVVTSARTDARARGGFGDTILAVVAAATAAL
;
A
#
# COMPACT_ATOMS: atom_id res chain seq x y z
N MET A 1 17.99 -7.65 1.34
CA MET A 1 17.31 -6.57 0.59
C MET A 1 15.83 -6.53 0.96
N LEU A 2 15.22 -5.37 0.91
CA LEU A 2 13.79 -5.15 1.12
C LEU A 2 13.14 -4.82 -0.22
N GLY A 3 11.88 -5.20 -0.42
CA GLY A 3 11.11 -4.91 -1.60
C GLY A 3 9.84 -4.12 -1.27
N ILE A 4 9.53 -3.08 -2.04
CA ILE A 4 8.29 -2.32 -1.95
C ILE A 4 7.54 -2.48 -3.27
N VAL A 5 6.27 -2.89 -3.21
CA VAL A 5 5.40 -3.06 -4.37
C VAL A 5 4.30 -2.02 -4.36
N ILE A 6 4.10 -1.36 -5.48
CA ILE A 6 3.10 -0.30 -5.65
C ILE A 6 2.29 -0.62 -6.92
N PRO A 7 1.02 -1.01 -6.82
CA PRO A 7 0.13 -1.04 -7.97
C PRO A 7 -0.26 0.39 -8.36
N ALA A 8 -0.32 0.69 -9.64
CA ALA A 8 -0.72 2.00 -10.15
C ALA A 8 -1.62 1.85 -11.39
N HIS A 9 -2.74 2.57 -11.41
CA HIS A 9 -3.63 2.72 -12.55
C HIS A 9 -4.03 4.18 -12.70
N ASN A 10 -3.41 4.89 -13.65
CA ASN A 10 -3.61 6.32 -13.89
C ASN A 10 -3.35 7.19 -12.64
N GLU A 11 -2.14 7.12 -12.09
CA GLU A 11 -1.75 7.75 -10.83
C GLU A 11 -0.73 8.89 -11.02
N GLU A 12 -0.71 9.54 -12.18
CA GLU A 12 0.21 10.64 -12.50
C GLU A 12 0.27 11.70 -11.41
N ALA A 13 -0.89 12.08 -10.86
CA ALA A 13 -1.00 13.12 -9.84
C ALA A 13 -0.50 12.67 -8.45
N CYS A 14 -0.67 11.41 -8.09
CA CYS A 14 -0.39 10.89 -6.75
C CYS A 14 1.02 10.31 -6.60
N LEU A 15 1.56 9.68 -7.65
CA LEU A 15 2.87 9.05 -7.63
C LEU A 15 4.01 9.95 -7.12
N PRO A 16 4.09 11.25 -7.43
CA PRO A 16 5.17 12.09 -6.91
C PRO A 16 5.22 12.14 -5.38
N GLY A 17 4.07 12.28 -4.72
CA GLY A 17 3.97 12.30 -3.25
C GLY A 17 4.28 10.94 -2.63
N CYS A 18 3.73 9.87 -3.20
CA CYS A 18 4.01 8.50 -2.78
C CYS A 18 5.52 8.18 -2.87
N LEU A 19 6.15 8.43 -4.00
CA LEU A 19 7.57 8.18 -4.21
C LEU A 19 8.44 9.02 -3.27
N ALA A 20 8.08 10.30 -3.01
CA ALA A 20 8.81 11.14 -2.08
C ALA A 20 8.83 10.53 -0.67
N ALA A 21 7.67 10.11 -0.16
CA ALA A 21 7.55 9.46 1.14
C ALA A 21 8.33 8.14 1.20
N LEU A 22 8.23 7.32 0.15
CA LEU A 22 8.95 6.05 0.06
C LEU A 22 10.47 6.21 0.04
N TYR A 23 11.00 7.20 -0.68
CA TYR A 23 12.45 7.46 -0.67
C TYR A 23 12.95 7.90 0.70
N VAL A 24 12.16 8.66 1.46
CA VAL A 24 12.50 9.01 2.85
C VAL A 24 12.54 7.74 3.71
N ALA A 25 11.49 6.92 3.69
CA ALA A 25 11.41 5.69 4.46
C ALA A 25 12.49 4.67 4.07
N ALA A 26 12.77 4.53 2.76
CA ALA A 26 13.80 3.62 2.23
C ALA A 26 15.24 4.07 2.54
N SER A 27 15.45 5.37 2.80
CA SER A 27 16.74 5.96 3.17
C SER A 27 16.91 6.11 4.67
N HIS A 28 16.01 5.57 5.49
CA HIS A 28 16.05 5.77 6.94
C HIS A 28 17.33 5.17 7.54
N PRO A 29 18.08 5.93 8.40
CA PRO A 29 19.37 5.49 8.94
C PRO A 29 19.35 4.15 9.68
N ALA A 30 18.23 3.82 10.34
CA ALA A 30 18.07 2.55 11.06
C ALA A 30 18.05 1.32 10.13
N LEU A 31 17.87 1.49 8.82
CA LEU A 31 18.04 0.42 7.83
C LEU A 31 19.51 0.09 7.56
N ARG A 32 20.45 0.89 8.09
CA ARG A 32 21.92 0.67 8.04
C ARG A 32 22.44 0.41 6.63
N GLY A 33 21.86 1.09 5.63
CA GLY A 33 22.25 0.93 4.23
C GLY A 33 21.75 -0.33 3.56
N GLU A 34 20.80 -1.07 4.17
CA GLU A 34 20.16 -2.21 3.50
C GLU A 34 19.48 -1.74 2.21
N THR A 35 19.73 -2.45 1.12
CA THR A 35 19.17 -2.09 -0.19
C THR A 35 17.65 -2.25 -0.19
N VAL A 36 16.95 -1.22 -0.63
CA VAL A 36 15.49 -1.19 -0.83
C VAL A 36 15.18 -1.09 -2.32
N LEU A 37 14.42 -2.05 -2.82
CA LEU A 37 13.96 -2.11 -4.21
C LEU A 37 12.49 -1.64 -4.26
N ILE A 38 12.22 -0.50 -4.86
CA ILE A 38 10.88 0.02 -5.11
C ILE A 38 10.46 -0.44 -6.51
N HIS A 39 9.34 -1.16 -6.60
CA HIS A 39 8.79 -1.61 -7.88
C HIS A 39 7.35 -1.16 -8.06
N VAL A 40 7.12 -0.31 -9.07
CA VAL A 40 5.78 0.16 -9.46
C VAL A 40 5.25 -0.73 -10.59
N VAL A 41 4.03 -1.21 -10.45
CA VAL A 41 3.36 -1.97 -11.51
C VAL A 41 2.28 -1.09 -12.12
N LEU A 42 2.52 -0.62 -13.35
CA LEU A 42 1.58 0.16 -14.13
C LEU A 42 0.57 -0.80 -14.77
N ASP A 43 -0.66 -0.84 -14.24
CA ASP A 43 -1.71 -1.71 -14.77
C ASP A 43 -2.66 -0.90 -15.64
N HIS A 44 -2.49 -1.01 -16.95
CA HIS A 44 -3.32 -0.32 -17.95
C HIS A 44 -3.36 1.21 -17.72
N CYS A 45 -2.19 1.85 -17.57
CA CYS A 45 -2.10 3.30 -17.46
C CYS A 45 -2.12 3.96 -18.84
N GLU A 46 -2.94 5.00 -18.97
CA GLU A 46 -3.11 5.80 -20.18
C GLU A 46 -2.71 7.28 -19.97
N ASP A 47 -2.32 7.63 -18.71
CA ASP A 47 -1.86 8.96 -18.30
C ASP A 47 -0.33 9.07 -18.25
N GLY A 48 0.19 10.18 -17.72
CA GLY A 48 1.63 10.42 -17.55
C GLY A 48 2.30 9.66 -16.42
N SER A 49 1.69 8.62 -15.83
CA SER A 49 2.27 7.85 -14.70
C SER A 49 3.68 7.32 -15.01
N GLU A 50 3.92 6.77 -16.19
CA GLU A 50 5.25 6.27 -16.57
C GLU A 50 6.27 7.41 -16.67
N ASP A 51 5.87 8.57 -17.18
CA ASP A 51 6.77 9.72 -17.32
C ASP A 51 7.14 10.31 -15.95
N VAL A 52 6.25 10.22 -14.96
CA VAL A 52 6.60 10.52 -13.56
C VAL A 52 7.74 9.63 -13.08
N LEU A 53 7.66 8.32 -13.31
CA LEU A 53 8.69 7.36 -12.91
C LEU A 53 10.02 7.60 -13.60
N LYS A 54 10.02 7.87 -14.91
CA LYS A 54 11.22 8.23 -15.69
C LYS A 54 11.90 9.47 -15.14
N ARG A 55 11.12 10.55 -14.90
CA ARG A 55 11.63 11.81 -14.32
C ARG A 55 12.19 11.60 -12.92
N TRP A 56 11.53 10.77 -12.11
CA TRP A 56 11.97 10.47 -10.75
C TRP A 56 13.30 9.70 -10.74
N GLN A 57 13.43 8.67 -11.56
CA GLN A 57 14.64 7.86 -11.67
C GLN A 57 15.87 8.70 -12.09
N GLN A 58 15.68 9.68 -13.00
CA GLN A 58 16.74 10.58 -13.45
C GLN A 58 17.22 11.53 -12.34
N ARG A 59 16.30 11.99 -11.47
CA ARG A 59 16.58 13.01 -10.45
C ARG A 59 17.06 12.43 -9.12
N ARG A 60 16.74 11.20 -8.83
CA ARG A 60 16.97 10.56 -7.53
C ARG A 60 17.81 9.31 -7.71
N GLN A 61 19.12 9.48 -7.59
CA GLN A 61 20.07 8.37 -7.53
C GLN A 61 20.47 8.15 -6.06
N SER A 62 20.35 6.92 -5.58
CA SER A 62 20.75 6.50 -4.25
C SER A 62 21.51 5.18 -4.34
N ALA A 63 22.55 5.02 -3.56
CA ALA A 63 23.30 3.76 -3.50
C ALA A 63 22.47 2.61 -2.89
N CYS A 64 21.50 2.93 -2.04
CA CYS A 64 20.71 1.93 -1.30
C CYS A 64 19.24 1.86 -1.73
N VAL A 65 18.76 2.75 -2.62
CA VAL A 65 17.37 2.73 -3.07
C VAL A 65 17.31 2.66 -4.59
N ALA A 66 16.69 1.63 -5.14
CA ALA A 66 16.50 1.45 -6.57
C ALA A 66 15.02 1.48 -6.94
N LEU A 67 14.66 2.30 -7.93
CA LEU A 67 13.33 2.39 -8.52
C LEU A 67 13.29 1.63 -9.84
N SER A 68 12.28 0.82 -10.01
CA SER A 68 11.96 0.13 -11.27
C SER A 68 10.45 0.05 -11.46
N TRP A 69 10.01 -0.23 -12.68
CA TRP A 69 8.60 -0.46 -12.97
C TRP A 69 8.39 -1.49 -14.08
N SER A 70 7.17 -1.96 -14.18
CA SER A 70 6.70 -2.82 -15.26
C SER A 70 5.27 -2.48 -15.63
N GLN A 71 4.89 -2.83 -16.86
CA GLN A 71 3.55 -2.64 -17.37
C GLN A 71 2.82 -3.98 -17.44
N ILE A 72 1.54 -3.99 -17.09
CA ILE A 72 0.61 -5.09 -17.29
C ILE A 72 -0.73 -4.55 -17.80
N ASP A 73 -1.58 -5.43 -18.30
CA ASP A 73 -2.95 -5.09 -18.71
C ASP A 73 -3.91 -6.12 -18.11
N LYS A 74 -4.20 -5.97 -16.82
CA LYS A 74 -5.07 -6.88 -16.05
C LYS A 74 -6.26 -6.17 -15.41
N ARG A 75 -6.12 -4.85 -15.16
CA ARG A 75 -7.12 -4.03 -14.45
C ARG A 75 -7.58 -4.68 -13.15
N LYS A 76 -6.61 -5.24 -12.41
CA LYS A 76 -6.82 -5.94 -11.13
C LYS A 76 -5.66 -5.67 -10.19
N VAL A 77 -5.93 -5.03 -9.08
CA VAL A 77 -4.92 -4.67 -8.08
C VAL A 77 -4.16 -5.89 -7.54
N GLY A 78 -4.85 -7.03 -7.32
CA GLY A 78 -4.20 -8.28 -6.90
C GLY A 78 -3.20 -8.83 -7.93
N ALA A 79 -3.52 -8.73 -9.23
CA ALA A 79 -2.59 -9.13 -10.29
C ALA A 79 -1.37 -8.20 -10.37
N ALA A 80 -1.57 -6.90 -10.15
CA ALA A 80 -0.48 -5.93 -10.12
C ALA A 80 0.44 -6.19 -8.91
N ARG A 81 -0.12 -6.37 -7.71
CA ARG A 81 0.67 -6.71 -6.52
C ARG A 81 1.42 -8.04 -6.68
N ALA A 82 0.78 -9.07 -7.23
CA ALA A 82 1.43 -10.35 -7.52
C ALA A 82 2.59 -10.21 -8.51
N SER A 83 2.39 -9.46 -9.60
CA SER A 83 3.43 -9.21 -10.61
C SER A 83 4.65 -8.52 -9.99
N GLY A 84 4.44 -7.46 -9.21
CA GLY A 84 5.51 -6.73 -8.54
C GLY A 84 6.25 -7.61 -7.50
N ALA A 85 5.51 -8.34 -6.67
CA ALA A 85 6.08 -9.24 -5.67
C ALA A 85 6.97 -10.31 -6.34
N ASN A 86 6.50 -10.95 -7.41
CA ASN A 86 7.27 -11.98 -8.12
C ASN A 86 8.59 -11.43 -8.70
N ARG A 87 8.58 -10.20 -9.22
CA ARG A 87 9.81 -9.54 -9.71
C ARG A 87 10.81 -9.27 -8.59
N LEU A 88 10.34 -8.84 -7.43
CA LEU A 88 11.19 -8.58 -6.28
C LEU A 88 11.69 -9.87 -5.63
N LEU A 89 10.86 -10.91 -5.55
CA LEU A 89 11.26 -12.24 -5.06
C LEU A 89 12.35 -12.88 -5.91
N ALA A 90 12.37 -12.62 -7.23
CA ALA A 90 13.45 -13.04 -8.12
C ALA A 90 14.79 -12.29 -7.86
N ARG A 91 14.77 -11.24 -7.03
CA ARG A 91 15.94 -10.47 -6.59
C ARG A 91 16.33 -10.79 -5.14
N ASP A 92 15.83 -11.88 -4.59
CA ASP A 92 16.12 -12.37 -3.24
C ASP A 92 15.86 -11.35 -2.12
N VAL A 93 14.77 -10.58 -2.23
CA VAL A 93 14.31 -9.77 -1.11
C VAL A 93 13.85 -10.66 0.03
N ARG A 94 14.15 -10.27 1.28
CA ARG A 94 13.72 -10.98 2.50
C ARG A 94 12.37 -10.52 3.03
N TRP A 95 11.94 -9.31 2.65
CA TRP A 95 10.71 -8.64 3.09
C TRP A 95 10.03 -7.98 1.90
N LEU A 96 8.72 -8.13 1.82
CA LEU A 96 7.85 -7.43 0.87
C LEU A 96 6.96 -6.47 1.64
N ALA A 97 7.01 -5.19 1.31
CA ALA A 97 6.12 -4.17 1.82
C ALA A 97 5.20 -3.68 0.69
N PHE A 98 3.91 -3.58 0.96
CA PHE A 98 2.89 -3.18 0.00
C PHE A 98 2.26 -1.85 0.43
N THR A 99 2.14 -0.94 -0.51
CA THR A 99 1.41 0.33 -0.36
C THR A 99 0.76 0.72 -1.68
N ASP A 100 -0.10 1.74 -1.69
CA ASP A 100 -0.79 2.18 -2.89
C ASP A 100 -0.18 3.47 -3.45
N ALA A 101 -0.40 3.73 -4.74
CA ALA A 101 0.19 4.88 -5.43
C ALA A 101 -0.33 6.25 -4.95
N ASP A 102 -1.49 6.28 -4.29
CA ASP A 102 -2.11 7.45 -3.66
C ASP A 102 -1.90 7.52 -2.14
N THR A 103 -0.95 6.75 -1.64
CA THR A 103 -0.65 6.60 -0.22
C THR A 103 0.76 7.11 0.09
N GLN A 104 0.90 7.85 1.18
CA GLN A 104 2.17 8.34 1.70
C GLN A 104 2.50 7.60 3.00
N VAL A 105 3.65 6.96 3.03
CA VAL A 105 4.13 6.22 4.20
C VAL A 105 4.89 7.15 5.16
N SER A 106 4.90 6.84 6.47
CA SER A 106 5.73 7.57 7.42
C SER A 106 7.23 7.32 7.19
N PRO A 107 8.11 8.23 7.61
CA PRO A 107 9.57 8.03 7.51
C PRO A 107 10.05 6.71 8.14
N GLU A 108 9.43 6.29 9.22
CA GLU A 108 9.77 5.09 10.00
C GLU A 108 9.06 3.82 9.51
N TRP A 109 8.23 3.89 8.48
CA TRP A 109 7.32 2.82 8.04
C TRP A 109 7.99 1.45 7.89
N LEU A 110 9.10 1.37 7.14
CA LEU A 110 9.84 0.11 6.98
C LEU A 110 10.51 -0.35 8.27
N VAL A 111 11.10 0.59 9.01
CA VAL A 111 11.78 0.29 10.27
C VAL A 111 10.81 -0.27 11.29
N GLN A 112 9.63 0.32 11.40
CA GLN A 112 8.59 -0.14 12.32
C GLN A 112 8.03 -1.51 11.93
N GLN A 113 7.83 -1.79 10.64
CA GLN A 113 7.47 -3.12 10.19
C GLN A 113 8.51 -4.18 10.60
N LEU A 114 9.79 -3.89 10.34
CA LEU A 114 10.88 -4.82 10.61
C LEU A 114 11.14 -5.02 12.12
N ALA A 115 10.94 -3.99 12.93
CA ALA A 115 11.15 -4.04 14.39
C ALA A 115 10.16 -4.97 15.11
N LEU A 116 9.03 -5.32 14.50
CA LEU A 116 8.05 -6.24 15.07
C LEU A 116 8.49 -7.71 15.01
N GLU A 117 9.51 -8.06 14.23
CA GLU A 117 10.14 -9.40 14.16
C GLU A 117 9.13 -10.55 13.94
N VAL A 118 8.09 -10.30 13.15
CA VAL A 118 7.03 -11.27 12.78
C VAL A 118 7.07 -11.56 11.28
N ASP A 119 6.22 -12.48 10.84
CA ASP A 119 6.15 -12.87 9.43
C ASP A 119 5.22 -11.97 8.63
N VAL A 120 4.23 -11.35 9.29
CA VAL A 120 3.21 -10.48 8.69
C VAL A 120 2.91 -9.28 9.57
N VAL A 121 2.91 -8.10 8.98
CA VAL A 121 2.51 -6.85 9.64
C VAL A 121 1.32 -6.28 8.89
N CYS A 122 0.17 -6.22 9.54
CA CYS A 122 -0.99 -5.47 9.08
C CYS A 122 -1.00 -4.11 9.78
N GLY A 123 -0.80 -3.04 9.02
CA GLY A 123 -0.79 -1.68 9.52
C GLY A 123 -2.16 -0.99 9.38
N SER A 124 -2.32 0.12 10.11
CA SER A 124 -3.49 0.99 9.99
C SER A 124 -3.31 2.04 8.89
N VAL A 125 -4.42 2.65 8.44
CA VAL A 125 -4.43 3.77 7.50
C VAL A 125 -5.00 5.01 8.17
N ALA A 126 -4.51 6.18 7.78
CA ALA A 126 -5.09 7.47 8.14
C ALA A 126 -5.53 8.21 6.88
N VAL A 127 -6.40 9.18 7.05
CA VAL A 127 -6.80 10.13 6.01
C VAL A 127 -6.69 11.53 6.59
N ASP A 128 -5.87 12.36 5.98
CA ASP A 128 -5.63 13.74 6.45
C ASP A 128 -6.50 14.76 5.68
N ASP A 129 -6.74 14.51 4.39
CA ASP A 129 -7.50 15.40 3.53
C ASP A 129 -8.83 14.79 3.11
N TRP A 130 -9.91 15.33 3.65
CA TRP A 130 -11.31 15.00 3.32
C TRP A 130 -11.96 16.02 2.37
N SER A 131 -11.21 17.03 1.92
CA SER A 131 -11.74 18.10 1.05
C SER A 131 -12.38 17.61 -0.26
N PRO A 132 -11.97 16.48 -0.87
CA PRO A 132 -12.66 15.96 -2.07
C PRO A 132 -14.14 15.67 -1.86
N HIS A 133 -14.58 15.48 -0.61
CA HIS A 133 -16.00 15.24 -0.28
C HIS A 133 -16.80 16.50 0.07
N ALA A 134 -16.22 17.69 -0.14
CA ALA A 134 -16.88 18.99 0.02
C ALA A 134 -17.72 19.12 1.32
N GLY A 135 -19.03 19.38 1.22
CA GLY A 135 -19.92 19.55 2.37
C GLY A 135 -20.07 18.34 3.28
N GLN A 136 -19.62 17.15 2.87
CA GLN A 136 -19.68 15.91 3.67
C GLN A 136 -18.37 15.61 4.42
N ALA A 137 -17.31 16.38 4.18
CA ALA A 137 -15.98 16.14 4.73
C ALA A 137 -15.96 16.04 6.27
N ALA A 138 -16.68 16.92 6.97
CA ALA A 138 -16.76 16.93 8.44
C ALA A 138 -17.46 15.67 8.96
N MET A 139 -18.55 15.26 8.35
CA MET A 139 -19.31 14.05 8.72
C MET A 139 -18.46 12.79 8.51
N LEU A 140 -17.80 12.66 7.36
CA LEU A 140 -16.93 11.52 7.05
C LEU A 140 -15.74 11.43 8.00
N ARG A 141 -15.09 12.56 8.33
CA ARG A 141 -14.01 12.60 9.31
C ARG A 141 -14.48 12.11 10.68
N THR A 142 -15.65 12.60 11.14
CA THR A 142 -16.23 12.18 12.42
C THR A 142 -16.56 10.70 12.40
N HIS A 143 -17.23 10.22 11.37
CA HIS A 143 -17.56 8.79 11.20
C HIS A 143 -16.30 7.93 11.25
N PHE A 144 -15.28 8.27 10.45
CA PHE A 144 -14.02 7.54 10.41
C PHE A 144 -13.35 7.50 11.79
N SER A 145 -13.26 8.64 12.49
CA SER A 145 -12.63 8.70 13.82
C SER A 145 -13.39 7.89 14.89
N GLN A 146 -14.68 7.69 14.73
CA GLN A 146 -15.51 6.93 15.67
C GLN A 146 -15.53 5.42 15.38
N THR A 147 -15.38 5.03 14.12
CA THR A 147 -15.55 3.64 13.69
C THR A 147 -14.25 2.94 13.40
N TYR A 148 -13.17 3.67 13.06
CA TYR A 148 -11.88 3.10 12.72
C TYR A 148 -11.01 2.92 13.98
N ASN A 149 -10.57 1.69 14.22
CA ASN A 149 -9.71 1.36 15.35
C ASN A 149 -8.23 1.52 15.00
N ASP A 150 -7.63 2.68 15.31
CA ASP A 150 -6.21 2.98 15.08
C ASP A 150 -5.37 2.67 16.33
N ARG A 151 -5.35 1.40 16.74
CA ARG A 151 -4.59 0.91 17.92
C ARG A 151 -3.99 -0.46 17.62
N ASP A 152 -2.93 -0.81 18.33
CA ASP A 152 -2.37 -2.17 18.26
C ASP A 152 -3.43 -3.22 18.62
N GLY A 153 -3.41 -4.33 17.90
CA GLY A 153 -4.42 -5.38 18.02
C GLY A 153 -5.68 -5.14 17.18
N HIS A 154 -5.73 -4.07 16.33
CA HIS A 154 -6.78 -3.91 15.31
C HIS A 154 -6.85 -5.15 14.40
N ARG A 155 -7.91 -5.27 13.65
CA ARG A 155 -8.08 -6.37 12.67
C ARG A 155 -8.35 -5.85 11.26
N HIS A 156 -7.92 -4.61 11.01
CA HIS A 156 -8.01 -4.03 9.67
C HIS A 156 -6.98 -4.68 8.75
N ILE A 157 -7.39 -4.99 7.53
CA ILE A 157 -6.55 -5.48 6.45
C ILE A 157 -6.56 -4.43 5.35
N HIS A 158 -5.38 -3.91 5.03
CA HIS A 158 -5.22 -2.90 3.98
C HIS A 158 -4.03 -3.25 3.10
N GLY A 159 -4.28 -3.48 1.82
CA GLY A 159 -3.21 -3.64 0.84
C GLY A 159 -2.31 -2.40 0.73
N ALA A 160 -2.80 -1.24 1.18
CA ALA A 160 -2.05 0.01 1.28
C ALA A 160 -1.01 0.03 2.44
N ASN A 161 -1.11 -0.90 3.40
CA ASN A 161 -0.20 -0.98 4.55
C ASN A 161 -0.01 -2.41 5.04
N LEU A 162 0.68 -3.22 4.25
CA LEU A 162 0.92 -4.62 4.52
C LEU A 162 2.40 -4.96 4.36
N GLY A 163 3.01 -5.60 5.36
CA GLY A 163 4.37 -6.13 5.31
C GLY A 163 4.36 -7.65 5.45
N VAL A 164 5.15 -8.37 4.62
CA VAL A 164 5.18 -9.83 4.63
C VAL A 164 6.61 -10.33 4.41
N ALA A 165 7.07 -11.26 5.24
CA ALA A 165 8.32 -11.99 5.02
C ALA A 165 8.24 -12.76 3.69
N ALA A 166 9.30 -12.69 2.88
CA ALA A 166 9.32 -13.30 1.55
C ALA A 166 9.00 -14.80 1.56
N ASP A 167 9.49 -15.52 2.57
CA ASP A 167 9.24 -16.95 2.71
C ASP A 167 7.78 -17.26 3.09
N ALA A 168 7.18 -16.45 3.96
CA ALA A 168 5.75 -16.57 4.29
C ALA A 168 4.88 -16.28 3.06
N TYR A 169 5.22 -15.23 2.30
CA TYR A 169 4.52 -14.89 1.05
C TYR A 169 4.56 -16.05 0.04
N ARG A 170 5.74 -16.65 -0.19
CA ARG A 170 5.89 -17.81 -1.09
C ARG A 170 5.07 -19.01 -0.60
N LYS A 171 5.13 -19.35 0.69
CA LYS A 171 4.39 -20.48 1.28
C LYS A 171 2.88 -20.30 1.22
N ALA A 172 2.40 -19.06 1.36
CA ALA A 172 0.97 -18.72 1.25
C ALA A 172 0.44 -18.73 -0.19
N GLY A 173 1.33 -18.77 -1.21
CA GLY A 173 0.98 -18.72 -2.63
C GLY A 173 0.81 -17.30 -3.18
N GLY A 174 1.06 -16.26 -2.39
CA GLY A 174 1.03 -14.87 -2.81
C GLY A 174 -0.37 -14.31 -3.11
N PHE A 175 -0.41 -13.10 -3.66
CA PHE A 175 -1.66 -12.46 -4.07
C PHE A 175 -2.35 -13.21 -5.21
N GLN A 176 -3.67 -13.35 -5.08
CA GLN A 176 -4.52 -13.94 -6.12
C GLN A 176 -5.07 -12.85 -7.05
N SER A 177 -5.27 -13.20 -8.32
CA SER A 177 -5.89 -12.31 -9.32
C SER A 177 -7.42 -12.36 -9.21
N VAL A 178 -7.95 -11.88 -8.09
CA VAL A 178 -9.40 -11.78 -7.82
C VAL A 178 -9.92 -10.37 -8.14
N PRO A 179 -11.24 -10.18 -8.28
CA PRO A 179 -11.81 -8.85 -8.57
C PRO A 179 -11.63 -7.84 -7.44
N CYS A 180 -11.68 -8.29 -6.17
CA CYS A 180 -11.54 -7.45 -4.96
C CYS A 180 -11.11 -8.32 -3.77
N HIS A 181 -10.72 -7.67 -2.64
CA HIS A 181 -10.34 -8.31 -1.38
C HIS A 181 -9.12 -9.24 -1.49
N GLU A 182 -8.21 -9.00 -2.44
CA GLU A 182 -7.00 -9.79 -2.64
C GLU A 182 -6.08 -9.79 -1.42
N ASP A 183 -6.08 -8.70 -0.64
CA ASP A 183 -5.38 -8.55 0.63
C ASP A 183 -5.98 -9.43 1.73
N VAL A 184 -7.31 -9.50 1.83
CA VAL A 184 -8.02 -10.39 2.76
C VAL A 184 -7.73 -11.86 2.42
N TYR A 185 -7.75 -12.23 1.14
CA TYR A 185 -7.40 -13.59 0.71
C TYR A 185 -5.95 -13.94 1.02
N LEU A 186 -5.01 -13.01 0.84
CA LEU A 186 -3.62 -13.24 1.19
C LEU A 186 -3.44 -13.41 2.70
N VAL A 187 -4.05 -12.54 3.52
CA VAL A 187 -3.98 -12.64 4.99
C VAL A 187 -4.56 -13.96 5.47
N ALA A 188 -5.73 -14.39 4.96
CA ALA A 188 -6.30 -15.68 5.29
C ALA A 188 -5.40 -16.87 4.87
N ALA A 189 -4.67 -16.75 3.76
CA ALA A 189 -3.69 -17.76 3.34
C ALA A 189 -2.48 -17.80 4.28
N LEU A 190 -1.99 -16.64 4.75
CA LEU A 190 -0.90 -16.52 5.71
C LEU A 190 -1.30 -17.07 7.08
N GLU A 191 -2.54 -16.84 7.55
CA GLU A 191 -3.06 -17.44 8.78
C GLU A 191 -3.12 -18.97 8.67
N ARG A 192 -3.57 -19.53 7.54
CA ARG A 192 -3.63 -20.98 7.32
C ARG A 192 -2.28 -21.68 7.37
N ILE A 193 -1.19 -21.02 7.01
CA ILE A 193 0.16 -21.58 7.12
C ILE A 193 0.81 -21.35 8.49
N GLY A 194 0.08 -20.75 9.46
CA GLY A 194 0.57 -20.47 10.81
C GLY A 194 1.61 -19.34 10.88
N ALA A 195 1.56 -18.38 9.97
CA ALA A 195 2.44 -17.20 10.01
C ALA A 195 2.20 -16.38 11.30
N ARG A 196 3.26 -15.77 11.84
CA ARG A 196 3.17 -14.89 12.99
C ARG A 196 2.76 -13.50 12.56
N PHE A 197 1.73 -12.95 13.18
CA PHE A 197 1.14 -11.65 12.84
C PHE A 197 1.40 -10.59 13.90
N ALA A 198 1.62 -9.36 13.44
CA ALA A 198 1.42 -8.14 14.21
C ALA A 198 0.33 -7.29 13.54
N TRP A 199 -0.65 -6.88 14.32
CA TRP A 199 -1.70 -5.91 13.97
C TRP A 199 -1.34 -4.61 14.68
N SER A 200 -0.60 -3.75 13.99
CA SER A 200 0.05 -2.61 14.64
C SER A 200 -0.30 -1.28 13.98
N ALA A 201 -0.57 -0.30 14.82
CA ALA A 201 -0.76 1.08 14.39
C ALA A 201 0.55 1.87 14.25
N ALA A 202 1.71 1.27 14.58
CA ALA A 202 3.00 1.93 14.50
C ALA A 202 3.44 2.24 13.06
N PRO A 203 3.46 1.26 12.10
CA PRO A 203 3.73 1.59 10.70
C PRO A 203 2.54 2.34 10.12
N ARG A 204 2.68 3.68 10.02
CA ARG A 204 1.59 4.55 9.56
C ARG A 204 1.69 4.89 8.09
N VAL A 205 0.52 5.00 7.47
CA VAL A 205 0.35 5.56 6.14
C VAL A 205 -0.83 6.51 6.11
N VAL A 206 -0.77 7.49 5.22
CA VAL A 206 -1.86 8.41 4.93
C VAL A 206 -2.31 8.13 3.50
N THR A 207 -3.57 7.72 3.33
CA THR A 207 -4.15 7.43 2.03
C THR A 207 -5.13 8.50 1.59
N SER A 208 -5.43 8.53 0.30
CA SER A 208 -6.35 9.49 -0.29
C SER A 208 -7.81 9.15 0.01
N ALA A 209 -8.62 10.18 0.32
CA ALA A 209 -10.08 10.07 0.36
C ALA A 209 -10.72 10.53 -0.96
N ARG A 210 -10.11 10.21 -2.09
CA ARG A 210 -10.66 10.59 -3.40
C ARG A 210 -12.07 10.02 -3.63
N THR A 211 -12.85 10.71 -4.46
CA THR A 211 -14.22 10.30 -4.79
C THR A 211 -14.30 9.33 -5.98
N ASP A 212 -13.23 9.18 -6.76
CA ASP A 212 -13.09 8.24 -7.87
C ASP A 212 -12.38 6.96 -7.42
N ALA A 213 -13.11 6.08 -6.71
CA ALA A 213 -12.59 4.79 -6.28
C ALA A 213 -12.11 3.95 -7.47
N ARG A 214 -10.81 3.59 -7.50
CA ARG A 214 -10.21 2.81 -8.61
C ARG A 214 -10.18 1.30 -8.35
N ALA A 215 -10.26 0.92 -7.07
CA ALA A 215 -10.35 -0.47 -6.65
C ALA A 215 -11.75 -0.77 -6.12
N ARG A 216 -12.48 -1.65 -6.79
CA ARG A 216 -13.82 -2.10 -6.34
C ARG A 216 -13.71 -2.81 -4.99
N GLY A 217 -14.63 -2.49 -4.05
CA GLY A 217 -14.67 -3.06 -2.70
C GLY A 217 -13.54 -2.56 -1.79
N GLY A 218 -12.76 -1.56 -2.22
CA GLY A 218 -11.68 -0.96 -1.44
C GLY A 218 -12.16 0.15 -0.50
N PHE A 219 -11.19 0.84 0.10
CA PHE A 219 -11.43 1.93 1.06
C PHE A 219 -12.31 3.06 0.47
N GLY A 220 -12.07 3.47 -0.78
CA GLY A 220 -12.89 4.48 -1.46
C GLY A 220 -14.37 4.09 -1.57
N ASP A 221 -14.68 2.84 -1.92
CA ASP A 221 -16.06 2.33 -1.97
C ASP A 221 -16.72 2.34 -0.59
N THR A 222 -15.96 2.05 0.47
CA THR A 222 -16.45 2.14 1.85
C THR A 222 -16.84 3.57 2.21
N ILE A 223 -16.03 4.56 1.84
CA ILE A 223 -16.35 5.99 2.04
C ILE A 223 -17.63 6.36 1.28
N LEU A 224 -17.73 5.97 0.01
CA LEU A 224 -18.92 6.27 -0.82
C LEU A 224 -20.20 5.63 -0.27
N ALA A 225 -20.11 4.43 0.30
CA ALA A 225 -21.24 3.77 0.95
C ALA A 225 -21.73 4.55 2.19
N VAL A 226 -20.80 5.10 2.99
CA VAL A 226 -21.14 5.95 4.15
C VAL A 226 -21.84 7.23 3.68
N VAL A 227 -21.35 7.87 2.61
CA VAL A 227 -21.97 9.04 2.01
C VAL A 227 -23.40 8.73 1.55
N ALA A 228 -23.59 7.63 0.81
CA ALA A 228 -24.91 7.22 0.31
C ALA A 228 -25.90 6.94 1.46
N ALA A 229 -25.45 6.27 2.53
CA ALA A 229 -26.29 5.99 3.70
C ALA A 229 -26.70 7.27 4.44
N ALA A 230 -25.78 8.24 4.59
CA ALA A 230 -26.09 9.51 5.24
C ALA A 230 -27.06 10.36 4.42
N THR A 231 -26.96 10.33 3.07
CA THR A 231 -27.87 11.06 2.19
C THR A 231 -29.27 10.46 2.15
N ALA A 232 -29.39 9.12 2.30
CA ALA A 232 -30.67 8.44 2.35
C ALA A 232 -31.44 8.62 3.69
N ALA A 233 -30.77 9.11 4.73
CA ALA A 233 -31.35 9.37 6.06
C ALA A 233 -31.85 10.81 6.25
N LEU A 234 -31.71 11.66 5.23
CA LEU A 234 -32.21 13.06 5.17
C LEU A 234 -33.49 13.15 4.36
#